data_017e9ea255831994b08f26e99805b38a
#
_entry.id   017e9ea255831994b08f26e99805b38a
#
_cell.length_a   1.000
_cell.length_b   1.000
_cell.length_c   1.000
_cell.angle_alpha   90.00
_cell.angle_beta   90.00
_cell.angle_gamma   90.00
#
_symmetry.space_group_name_H-M   'P 1'
#
loop_
_entity.id
_entity.type
_entity.pdbx_description
1 polymer ?
#
loop_
_entity_poly.entity_id
_entity_poly.type
_entity_poly.pdbx_seq_one_letter_code
_entity_poly.pdbx_strand_id
1 'polypeptide(L)'
;MRRFRRRLLTLLVPLAFLAVLVAAGVMWADQQSARARLAEAELQPALVRADAAEARAARAEASLTAIAQNQLVQAAATATAVSQASEPQRALERILGRLFAVFQDPTGSGYDQLSQVFSEAALPTVKLEADYLRGSGLHLGGASTFNVDASPPQQTAPDRAQVHTNERWLYDERDDNDQRQRCFIEDSDQTYTMLLQGPTWTVDDIQLGGTHRSDCPPGT
;
A
#
# COMPACT_ATOMS: atom_id res chain seq x y z
N MET A 1 -112.26 -30.49 -7.98
CA MET A 1 -111.00 -30.53 -7.20
C MET A 1 -109.76 -30.94 -8.01
N ARG A 2 -109.82 -31.70 -9.16
CA ARG A 2 -108.64 -32.18 -9.94
C ARG A 2 -107.89 -31.04 -10.73
N ARG A 3 -108.54 -29.97 -11.15
CA ARG A 3 -107.92 -28.86 -11.91
C ARG A 3 -107.05 -27.90 -11.06
N PHE A 4 -107.30 -27.79 -9.74
CA PHE A 4 -106.59 -26.93 -8.82
C PHE A 4 -105.23 -27.52 -8.46
N ARG A 5 -105.13 -28.90 -8.25
CA ARG A 5 -103.88 -29.59 -7.97
C ARG A 5 -102.89 -29.55 -9.14
N ARG A 6 -103.34 -29.56 -10.37
CA ARG A 6 -102.45 -29.40 -11.54
C ARG A 6 -101.82 -28.04 -11.67
N ARG A 7 -102.53 -27.01 -11.34
CA ARG A 7 -101.99 -25.60 -11.38
C ARG A 7 -101.01 -25.37 -10.21
N LEU A 8 -101.20 -25.98 -9.07
CA LEU A 8 -100.29 -25.81 -7.96
C LEU A 8 -98.96 -26.55 -8.22
N LEU A 9 -98.98 -27.74 -8.83
CA LEU A 9 -97.81 -28.47 -9.21
C LEU A 9 -96.95 -27.77 -10.30
N THR A 10 -97.60 -27.11 -11.26
CA THR A 10 -96.89 -26.36 -12.30
C THR A 10 -96.16 -25.13 -11.81
N LEU A 11 -96.60 -24.55 -10.68
CA LEU A 11 -95.90 -23.40 -10.04
C LEU A 11 -94.83 -23.83 -9.03
N LEU A 12 -94.97 -24.97 -8.34
CA LEU A 12 -94.06 -25.43 -7.35
C LEU A 12 -92.79 -26.01 -7.95
N VAL A 13 -92.85 -26.65 -9.12
CA VAL A 13 -91.66 -27.22 -9.76
C VAL A 13 -90.63 -26.16 -10.18
N PRO A 14 -91.01 -25.07 -10.85
CA PRO A 14 -90.03 -24.01 -11.23
C PRO A 14 -89.50 -23.25 -10.02
N LEU A 15 -90.29 -23.12 -8.93
CA LEU A 15 -89.84 -22.49 -7.69
C LEU A 15 -88.80 -23.33 -6.97
N ALA A 16 -89.02 -24.66 -6.92
CA ALA A 16 -88.04 -25.60 -6.36
C ALA A 16 -86.75 -25.61 -7.18
N PHE A 17 -86.86 -25.53 -8.50
CA PHE A 17 -85.69 -25.51 -9.36
C PHE A 17 -84.90 -24.18 -9.19
N LEU A 18 -85.59 -23.06 -9.05
CA LEU A 18 -84.97 -21.77 -8.76
C LEU A 18 -84.24 -21.81 -7.38
N ALA A 19 -84.85 -22.36 -6.37
CA ALA A 19 -84.23 -22.51 -5.05
C ALA A 19 -82.96 -23.38 -5.09
N VAL A 20 -82.95 -24.44 -5.88
CA VAL A 20 -81.75 -25.28 -6.05
C VAL A 20 -80.63 -24.52 -6.78
N LEU A 21 -81.00 -23.73 -7.83
CA LEU A 21 -80.00 -22.89 -8.55
C LEU A 21 -79.39 -21.80 -7.65
N VAL A 22 -80.21 -21.16 -6.86
CA VAL A 22 -79.73 -20.16 -5.86
C VAL A 22 -78.86 -20.80 -4.81
N ALA A 23 -79.24 -21.96 -4.29
CA ALA A 23 -78.44 -22.68 -3.34
C ALA A 23 -77.07 -23.15 -3.89
N ALA A 24 -77.10 -23.67 -5.14
CA ALA A 24 -75.89 -24.05 -5.86
C ALA A 24 -74.99 -22.84 -6.15
N GLY A 25 -75.57 -21.69 -6.53
CA GLY A 25 -74.81 -20.44 -6.71
C GLY A 25 -74.15 -19.89 -5.46
N VAL A 26 -74.88 -19.95 -4.33
CA VAL A 26 -74.31 -19.57 -3.01
C VAL A 26 -73.17 -20.51 -2.62
N MET A 27 -73.37 -21.82 -2.73
CA MET A 27 -72.30 -22.81 -2.45
C MET A 27 -71.09 -22.62 -3.33
N TRP A 28 -71.27 -22.30 -4.61
CA TRP A 28 -70.17 -22.05 -5.53
C TRP A 28 -69.41 -20.74 -5.17
N ALA A 29 -70.12 -19.68 -4.83
CA ALA A 29 -69.54 -18.41 -4.38
C ALA A 29 -68.78 -18.58 -3.07
N ASP A 30 -69.29 -19.34 -2.12
CA ASP A 30 -68.62 -19.66 -0.86
C ASP A 30 -67.33 -20.50 -1.09
N GLN A 31 -67.38 -21.45 -2.01
CA GLN A 31 -66.21 -22.25 -2.41
C GLN A 31 -65.11 -21.39 -3.05
N GLN A 32 -65.48 -20.45 -3.90
CA GLN A 32 -64.54 -19.50 -4.52
C GLN A 32 -63.92 -18.56 -3.49
N SER A 33 -64.74 -18.04 -2.55
CA SER A 33 -64.21 -17.16 -1.48
C SER A 33 -63.27 -17.91 -0.51
N ALA A 34 -63.54 -19.17 -0.20
CA ALA A 34 -62.67 -20.02 0.61
C ALA A 34 -61.33 -20.31 -0.09
N ARG A 35 -61.36 -20.58 -1.42
CA ARG A 35 -60.10 -20.74 -2.19
C ARG A 35 -59.27 -19.47 -2.27
N ALA A 36 -59.91 -18.29 -2.43
CA ALA A 36 -59.23 -17.00 -2.42
C ALA A 36 -58.54 -16.75 -1.08
N ARG A 37 -59.22 -17.00 0.04
CA ARG A 37 -58.61 -16.87 1.40
C ARG A 37 -57.48 -17.79 1.64
N LEU A 38 -57.54 -19.05 1.13
CA LEU A 38 -56.41 -20.02 1.25
C LEU A 38 -55.21 -19.53 0.42
N ALA A 39 -55.43 -19.04 -0.81
CA ALA A 39 -54.36 -18.49 -1.62
C ALA A 39 -53.70 -17.25 -0.99
N GLU A 40 -54.50 -16.35 -0.41
CA GLU A 40 -53.94 -15.21 0.36
C GLU A 40 -53.15 -15.66 1.58
N ALA A 41 -53.63 -16.67 2.33
CA ALA A 41 -52.97 -17.20 3.47
C ALA A 41 -51.59 -17.88 3.13
N GLU A 42 -51.45 -18.43 1.93
CA GLU A 42 -50.18 -18.98 1.45
C GLU A 42 -49.24 -17.91 0.90
N LEU A 43 -49.75 -16.83 0.30
CA LEU A 43 -48.97 -15.72 -0.22
C LEU A 43 -48.31 -14.88 0.89
N GLN A 44 -48.99 -14.63 1.99
CA GLN A 44 -48.47 -13.83 3.11
C GLN A 44 -47.12 -14.36 3.66
N PRO A 45 -46.97 -15.67 4.01
CA PRO A 45 -45.70 -16.18 4.49
C PRO A 45 -44.61 -16.21 3.42
N ALA A 46 -44.97 -16.28 2.12
CA ALA A 46 -44.02 -16.20 1.03
C ALA A 46 -43.43 -14.79 0.87
N LEU A 47 -44.26 -13.76 0.97
CA LEU A 47 -43.83 -12.35 0.95
C LEU A 47 -42.91 -12.04 2.14
N VAL A 48 -43.27 -12.46 3.37
CA VAL A 48 -42.42 -12.27 4.54
C VAL A 48 -41.06 -12.96 4.40
N ARG A 49 -41.01 -14.13 3.74
CA ARG A 49 -39.74 -14.81 3.48
C ARG A 49 -38.92 -14.09 2.42
N ALA A 50 -39.55 -13.52 1.39
CA ALA A 50 -38.87 -12.72 0.36
C ALA A 50 -38.26 -11.45 0.97
N ASP A 51 -39.03 -10.70 1.75
CA ASP A 51 -38.51 -9.49 2.45
C ASP A 51 -37.35 -9.83 3.40
N ALA A 52 -37.45 -10.95 4.12
CA ALA A 52 -36.39 -11.42 5.00
C ALA A 52 -35.13 -11.86 4.21
N ALA A 53 -35.28 -12.41 3.02
CA ALA A 53 -34.17 -12.76 2.15
C ALA A 53 -33.47 -11.52 1.59
N GLU A 54 -34.22 -10.53 1.12
CA GLU A 54 -33.69 -9.24 0.65
C GLU A 54 -32.93 -8.49 1.79
N ALA A 55 -33.51 -8.47 2.98
CA ALA A 55 -32.85 -7.85 4.14
C ALA A 55 -31.53 -8.56 4.51
N ARG A 56 -31.43 -9.87 4.33
CA ARG A 56 -30.18 -10.61 4.55
C ARG A 56 -29.16 -10.33 3.45
N ALA A 57 -29.59 -10.27 2.19
CA ALA A 57 -28.72 -9.93 1.07
C ALA A 57 -28.13 -8.52 1.23
N ALA A 58 -28.95 -7.52 1.56
CA ALA A 58 -28.50 -6.16 1.81
C ALA A 58 -27.47 -6.06 2.97
N ARG A 59 -27.68 -6.82 4.06
CA ARG A 59 -26.70 -6.88 5.16
C ARG A 59 -25.40 -7.56 4.75
N ALA A 60 -25.46 -8.61 3.94
CA ALA A 60 -24.28 -9.28 3.42
C ALA A 60 -23.45 -8.35 2.51
N GLU A 61 -24.10 -7.62 1.61
CA GLU A 61 -23.45 -6.62 0.76
C GLU A 61 -22.80 -5.50 1.56
N ALA A 62 -23.52 -4.96 2.56
CA ALA A 62 -22.97 -3.94 3.45
C ALA A 62 -21.74 -4.44 4.22
N SER A 63 -21.75 -5.70 4.70
CA SER A 63 -20.62 -6.29 5.40
C SER A 63 -19.41 -6.52 4.48
N LEU A 64 -19.64 -6.98 3.25
CA LEU A 64 -18.57 -7.15 2.25
C LEU A 64 -17.93 -5.81 1.88
N THR A 65 -18.73 -4.77 1.71
CA THR A 65 -18.24 -3.42 1.42
C THR A 65 -17.39 -2.88 2.57
N ALA A 66 -17.83 -3.08 3.81
CA ALA A 66 -17.07 -2.66 4.99
C ALA A 66 -15.73 -3.42 5.12
N ILE A 67 -15.71 -4.72 4.84
CA ILE A 67 -14.48 -5.53 4.84
C ILE A 67 -13.51 -5.04 3.74
N ALA A 68 -14.01 -4.81 2.53
CA ALA A 68 -13.18 -4.32 1.43
C ALA A 68 -12.58 -2.93 1.73
N GLN A 69 -13.35 -2.01 2.30
CA GLN A 69 -12.87 -0.71 2.72
C GLN A 69 -11.78 -0.81 3.81
N ASN A 70 -11.98 -1.66 4.82
CA ASN A 70 -10.97 -1.88 5.85
C ASN A 70 -9.66 -2.46 5.28
N GLN A 71 -9.75 -3.40 4.35
CA GLN A 71 -8.57 -3.96 3.68
C GLN A 71 -7.82 -2.91 2.87
N LEU A 72 -8.51 -2.03 2.14
CA LEU A 72 -7.89 -0.91 1.40
C LEU A 72 -7.19 0.07 2.34
N VAL A 73 -7.80 0.44 3.46
CA VAL A 73 -7.20 1.32 4.46
C VAL A 73 -5.95 0.69 5.07
N GLN A 74 -6.01 -0.60 5.43
CA GLN A 74 -4.85 -1.31 5.96
C GLN A 74 -3.72 -1.45 4.93
N ALA A 75 -4.04 -1.75 3.66
CA ALA A 75 -3.06 -1.82 2.59
C ALA A 75 -2.39 -0.46 2.34
N ALA A 76 -3.15 0.64 2.34
CA ALA A 76 -2.63 1.99 2.21
C ALA A 76 -1.73 2.38 3.39
N ALA A 77 -2.13 2.07 4.63
CA ALA A 77 -1.32 2.31 5.82
C ALA A 77 -0.01 1.52 5.79
N THR A 78 -0.06 0.25 5.37
CA THR A 78 1.14 -0.60 5.23
C THR A 78 2.08 -0.06 4.14
N ALA A 79 1.56 0.33 2.97
CA ALA A 79 2.34 0.91 1.89
C ALA A 79 3.02 2.23 2.32
N THR A 80 2.32 3.08 3.08
CA THR A 80 2.87 4.32 3.62
C THR A 80 3.98 4.02 4.64
N ALA A 81 3.78 3.06 5.54
CA ALA A 81 4.79 2.66 6.53
C ALA A 81 6.06 2.10 5.87
N VAL A 82 5.92 1.24 4.84
CA VAL A 82 7.06 0.71 4.07
C VAL A 82 7.80 1.81 3.31
N SER A 83 7.08 2.77 2.72
CA SER A 83 7.68 3.92 2.03
C SER A 83 8.48 4.80 3.01
N GLN A 84 7.93 5.10 4.17
CA GLN A 84 8.61 5.88 5.21
C GLN A 84 9.83 5.15 5.79
N ALA A 85 9.71 3.84 6.02
CA ALA A 85 10.82 3.03 6.54
C ALA A 85 12.03 2.97 5.59
N SER A 86 11.83 3.03 4.27
CA SER A 86 12.93 3.02 3.28
C SER A 86 13.48 4.40 2.94
N GLU A 87 12.91 5.47 3.47
CA GLU A 87 13.33 6.85 3.15
C GLU A 87 14.74 7.20 3.64
N PRO A 88 15.17 6.82 4.87
CA PRO A 88 16.54 7.07 5.32
C PRO A 88 17.59 6.40 4.43
N GLN A 89 17.36 5.15 4.00
CA GLN A 89 18.24 4.43 3.09
C GLN A 89 18.43 5.15 1.76
N ARG A 90 17.34 5.54 1.11
CA ARG A 90 17.38 6.28 -0.16
C ARG A 90 18.02 7.65 -0.01
N ALA A 91 17.83 8.29 1.14
CA ALA A 91 18.48 9.57 1.46
C ALA A 91 20.00 9.36 1.57
N LEU A 92 20.45 8.32 2.27
CA LEU A 92 21.87 7.97 2.39
C LEU A 92 22.50 7.70 1.02
N GLU A 93 21.88 6.89 0.17
CA GLU A 93 22.37 6.62 -1.19
C GLU A 93 22.56 7.92 -2.00
N ARG A 94 21.62 8.86 -1.91
CA ARG A 94 21.75 10.19 -2.56
C ARG A 94 22.88 11.03 -1.95
N ILE A 95 23.07 10.96 -0.63
CA ILE A 95 24.14 11.69 0.06
C ILE A 95 25.50 11.15 -0.35
N LEU A 96 25.67 9.83 -0.36
CA LEU A 96 26.92 9.19 -0.79
C LEU A 96 27.20 9.46 -2.28
N GLY A 97 26.16 9.49 -3.13
CA GLY A 97 26.33 9.94 -4.53
C GLY A 97 26.83 11.38 -4.65
N ARG A 98 26.39 12.30 -3.77
CA ARG A 98 26.93 13.68 -3.72
C ARG A 98 28.37 13.70 -3.23
N LEU A 99 28.71 12.92 -2.21
CA LEU A 99 30.06 12.79 -1.72
C LEU A 99 31.02 12.29 -2.81
N PHE A 100 30.62 11.28 -3.57
CA PHE A 100 31.37 10.79 -4.72
C PHE A 100 31.62 11.89 -5.77
N ALA A 101 30.59 12.71 -6.08
CA ALA A 101 30.74 13.85 -6.98
C ALA A 101 31.73 14.90 -6.46
N VAL A 102 31.78 15.09 -5.14
CA VAL A 102 32.79 15.98 -4.49
C VAL A 102 34.20 15.40 -4.64
N PHE A 103 34.37 14.09 -4.56
CA PHE A 103 35.70 13.47 -4.81
C PHE A 103 36.14 13.58 -6.26
N GLN A 104 35.20 13.65 -7.21
CA GLN A 104 35.51 13.91 -8.62
C GLN A 104 35.85 15.40 -8.89
N ASP A 105 35.30 16.31 -8.09
CA ASP A 105 35.63 17.75 -8.14
C ASP A 105 35.76 18.33 -6.71
N PRO A 106 36.90 18.06 -6.03
CA PRO A 106 37.07 18.50 -4.65
C PRO A 106 37.23 20.03 -4.48
N THR A 107 37.38 20.76 -5.57
CA THR A 107 37.44 22.22 -5.58
C THR A 107 36.12 22.90 -5.92
N GLY A 108 35.14 22.12 -6.35
CA GLY A 108 33.83 22.61 -6.78
C GLY A 108 32.91 23.00 -5.64
N SER A 109 31.77 23.60 -5.97
CA SER A 109 30.77 24.07 -5.03
C SER A 109 30.12 22.94 -4.20
N GLY A 110 30.20 21.68 -4.66
CA GLY A 110 29.72 20.51 -3.94
C GLY A 110 30.39 20.32 -2.57
N TYR A 111 31.68 20.66 -2.44
CA TYR A 111 32.41 20.56 -1.20
C TYR A 111 31.79 21.43 -0.07
N ASP A 112 31.41 22.67 -0.38
CA ASP A 112 30.77 23.57 0.60
C ASP A 112 29.35 23.11 0.98
N GLN A 113 28.70 22.36 0.10
CA GLN A 113 27.35 21.82 0.33
C GLN A 113 27.34 20.56 1.21
N LEU A 114 28.47 19.93 1.50
CA LEU A 114 28.54 18.76 2.39
C LEU A 114 27.95 19.07 3.78
N SER A 115 28.14 20.28 4.29
CA SER A 115 27.54 20.73 5.56
C SER A 115 26.01 20.79 5.59
N GLN A 116 25.35 20.68 4.42
CA GLN A 116 23.90 20.62 4.32
C GLN A 116 23.34 19.21 4.53
N VAL A 117 24.18 18.18 4.37
CA VAL A 117 23.78 16.78 4.40
C VAL A 117 24.53 15.95 5.45
N PHE A 118 25.61 16.49 6.01
CA PHE A 118 26.36 15.91 7.13
C PHE A 118 26.33 16.89 8.31
N SER A 119 26.09 16.36 9.52
CA SER A 119 26.15 17.15 10.74
C SER A 119 27.58 17.63 11.03
N GLU A 120 27.74 18.54 12.00
CA GLU A 120 29.06 18.98 12.48
C GLU A 120 29.89 17.80 13.02
N ALA A 121 29.26 16.75 13.53
CA ALA A 121 29.94 15.57 14.05
C ALA A 121 30.44 14.66 12.92
N ALA A 122 29.66 14.41 11.88
CA ALA A 122 30.00 13.55 10.76
C ALA A 122 30.88 14.23 9.71
N LEU A 123 30.77 15.53 9.56
CA LEU A 123 31.44 16.32 8.51
C LEU A 123 32.97 16.18 8.47
N PRO A 124 33.70 16.18 9.61
CA PRO A 124 35.16 16.00 9.59
C PRO A 124 35.61 14.67 8.98
N THR A 125 34.85 13.59 9.24
CA THR A 125 35.15 12.25 8.71
C THR A 125 35.09 12.22 7.19
N VAL A 126 34.04 12.76 6.60
CA VAL A 126 33.85 12.77 5.12
C VAL A 126 34.72 13.80 4.43
N LYS A 127 35.06 14.90 5.09
CA LYS A 127 35.96 15.92 4.53
C LYS A 127 37.42 15.45 4.47
N LEU A 128 37.81 14.50 5.29
CA LEU A 128 39.20 14.04 5.35
C LEU A 128 39.73 13.64 3.95
N GLU A 129 38.98 12.83 3.21
CA GLU A 129 39.36 12.38 1.88
C GLU A 129 39.26 13.52 0.85
N ALA A 130 38.19 14.32 0.89
CA ALA A 130 38.05 15.48 0.00
C ALA A 130 39.17 16.52 0.23
N ASP A 131 39.58 16.74 1.48
CA ASP A 131 40.67 17.66 1.83
C ASP A 131 42.05 17.10 1.39
N TYR A 132 42.24 15.79 1.49
CA TYR A 132 43.43 15.12 0.98
C TYR A 132 43.53 15.31 -0.57
N LEU A 133 42.46 14.96 -1.32
CA LEU A 133 42.42 15.08 -2.77
C LEU A 133 42.70 16.54 -3.18
N ARG A 134 41.97 17.50 -2.59
CA ARG A 134 42.13 18.92 -2.87
C ARG A 134 43.55 19.45 -2.54
N GLY A 135 44.06 19.07 -1.36
CA GLY A 135 45.39 19.49 -0.90
C GLY A 135 46.55 18.92 -1.69
N SER A 136 46.31 17.76 -2.33
CA SER A 136 47.29 17.07 -3.18
C SER A 136 47.16 17.43 -4.67
N GLY A 137 46.19 18.24 -5.07
CA GLY A 137 45.87 18.50 -6.48
C GLY A 137 45.38 17.27 -7.21
N LEU A 138 44.67 16.40 -6.52
CA LEU A 138 44.12 15.16 -7.04
C LEU A 138 42.59 15.20 -7.08
N HIS A 139 42.04 14.40 -7.96
CA HIS A 139 40.59 14.12 -8.06
C HIS A 139 40.34 12.69 -8.48
N LEU A 140 39.13 12.20 -8.30
CA LEU A 140 38.75 10.89 -8.81
C LEU A 140 38.44 10.98 -10.31
N GLY A 141 39.20 10.20 -11.12
CA GLY A 141 38.99 10.12 -12.57
C GLY A 141 37.72 9.35 -12.96
N GLY A 142 37.39 9.39 -14.25
CA GLY A 142 36.19 8.81 -14.80
C GLY A 142 36.09 7.27 -14.68
N ALA A 143 37.20 6.57 -14.36
CA ALA A 143 37.16 5.14 -14.08
C ALA A 143 36.76 4.82 -12.62
N SER A 144 36.73 5.83 -11.74
CA SER A 144 36.29 5.63 -10.35
C SER A 144 34.81 5.27 -10.30
N THR A 145 34.48 4.35 -9.41
CA THR A 145 33.10 3.92 -9.16
C THR A 145 32.86 3.70 -7.68
N PHE A 146 31.63 3.79 -7.26
CA PHE A 146 31.24 3.33 -5.94
C PHE A 146 29.96 2.48 -6.03
N ASN A 147 29.92 1.47 -5.19
CA ASN A 147 28.76 0.61 -4.98
C ASN A 147 28.45 0.59 -3.51
N VAL A 148 27.17 0.74 -3.18
CA VAL A 148 26.68 0.71 -1.81
C VAL A 148 25.55 -0.30 -1.72
N ASP A 149 25.71 -1.29 -0.88
CA ASP A 149 24.65 -2.21 -0.47
C ASP A 149 24.20 -1.82 0.93
N ALA A 150 23.07 -1.12 1.01
CA ALA A 150 22.52 -0.62 2.24
C ALA A 150 21.42 -1.55 2.77
N SER A 151 21.58 -2.01 4.00
CA SER A 151 20.57 -2.78 4.71
C SER A 151 19.32 -1.95 5.00
N PRO A 152 18.15 -2.58 5.19
CA PRO A 152 16.94 -1.87 5.62
C PRO A 152 17.20 -1.06 6.89
N PRO A 153 16.74 0.21 6.97
CA PRO A 153 17.02 1.07 8.10
C PRO A 153 16.42 0.53 9.39
N GLN A 154 17.19 0.62 10.46
CA GLN A 154 16.72 0.33 11.80
C GLN A 154 16.31 1.64 12.48
N GLN A 155 14.99 1.84 12.64
CA GLN A 155 14.47 3.01 13.32
C GLN A 155 14.81 2.96 14.81
N THR A 156 15.52 3.96 15.31
CA THR A 156 15.90 4.07 16.74
C THR A 156 15.06 5.11 17.49
N ALA A 157 14.49 6.09 16.75
CA ALA A 157 13.54 7.10 17.22
C ALA A 157 12.68 7.59 16.04
N PRO A 158 11.59 8.36 16.26
CA PRO A 158 10.75 8.87 15.17
C PRO A 158 11.51 9.69 14.12
N ASP A 159 12.57 10.34 14.52
CA ASP A 159 13.42 11.23 13.73
C ASP A 159 14.85 10.68 13.53
N ARG A 160 15.11 9.43 13.94
CA ARG A 160 16.46 8.84 13.92
C ARG A 160 16.44 7.40 13.45
N ALA A 161 17.32 7.07 12.51
CA ALA A 161 17.49 5.72 12.01
C ALA A 161 18.97 5.37 11.85
N GLN A 162 19.30 4.08 11.95
CA GLN A 162 20.61 3.56 11.60
C GLN A 162 20.52 2.79 10.28
N VAL A 163 21.47 3.01 9.39
CA VAL A 163 21.62 2.30 8.12
C VAL A 163 23.01 1.68 8.10
N HIS A 164 23.06 0.37 8.02
CA HIS A 164 24.31 -0.35 7.84
C HIS A 164 24.57 -0.55 6.35
N THR A 165 25.82 -0.33 5.89
CA THR A 165 26.23 -0.44 4.50
C THR A 165 27.44 -1.33 4.35
N ASN A 166 27.49 -2.05 3.21
CA ASN A 166 28.71 -2.60 2.66
C ASN A 166 29.04 -1.77 1.43
N GLU A 167 30.20 -1.14 1.44
CA GLU A 167 30.62 -0.20 0.42
C GLU A 167 31.84 -0.72 -0.32
N ARG A 168 31.82 -0.54 -1.62
CA ARG A 168 32.96 -0.81 -2.49
C ARG A 168 33.26 0.40 -3.33
N TRP A 169 34.42 0.96 -3.10
CA TRP A 169 34.93 2.14 -3.80
C TRP A 169 36.12 1.76 -4.67
N LEU A 170 36.10 2.15 -5.94
CA LEU A 170 37.26 2.12 -6.81
C LEU A 170 37.76 3.54 -6.95
N TYR A 171 38.96 3.78 -6.44
CA TYR A 171 39.66 5.06 -6.49
C TYR A 171 40.64 5.05 -7.66
N ASP A 172 40.37 5.82 -8.72
CA ASP A 172 41.30 6.14 -9.82
C ASP A 172 41.72 7.58 -9.64
N GLU A 173 42.72 7.81 -8.79
CA GLU A 173 43.18 9.15 -8.46
C GLU A 173 44.05 9.72 -9.58
N ARG A 174 43.67 10.93 -10.01
CA ARG A 174 44.33 11.65 -11.13
C ARG A 174 44.72 13.05 -10.70
N ASP A 175 45.79 13.53 -11.32
CA ASP A 175 46.22 14.92 -11.20
C ASP A 175 45.48 15.85 -12.18
N ASP A 176 45.77 17.16 -12.10
CA ASP A 176 45.21 18.21 -12.99
C ASP A 176 45.48 17.98 -14.51
N ASN A 177 46.42 17.11 -14.86
CA ASN A 177 46.69 16.71 -16.25
C ASN A 177 45.98 15.42 -16.62
N ASP A 178 45.06 14.92 -15.80
CA ASP A 178 44.33 13.68 -15.96
C ASP A 178 45.25 12.42 -15.98
N GLN A 179 46.44 12.53 -15.38
CA GLN A 179 47.37 11.42 -15.26
C GLN A 179 47.09 10.65 -13.97
N ARG A 180 46.94 9.32 -14.12
CA ARG A 180 46.71 8.45 -12.96
C ARG A 180 47.94 8.48 -12.04
N GLN A 181 47.70 8.84 -10.79
CA GLN A 181 48.68 8.85 -9.73
C GLN A 181 48.60 7.59 -8.86
N ARG A 182 47.38 7.14 -8.57
CA ARG A 182 47.12 5.94 -7.77
C ARG A 182 45.82 5.28 -8.19
N CYS A 183 45.75 3.94 -8.04
CA CYS A 183 44.50 3.21 -8.19
C CYS A 183 44.41 2.12 -7.13
N PHE A 184 43.27 2.07 -6.42
CA PHE A 184 42.99 1.04 -5.43
C PHE A 184 41.49 0.82 -5.28
N ILE A 185 41.15 -0.35 -4.74
CA ILE A 185 39.78 -0.69 -4.37
C ILE A 185 39.73 -0.71 -2.83
N GLU A 186 38.71 -0.11 -2.29
CA GLU A 186 38.40 -0.15 -0.87
C GLU A 186 37.03 -0.79 -0.65
N ASP A 187 37.01 -1.87 0.10
CA ASP A 187 35.80 -2.51 0.60
C ASP A 187 35.67 -2.16 2.10
N SER A 188 34.54 -1.62 2.52
CA SER A 188 34.31 -1.19 3.91
C SER A 188 32.90 -1.46 4.39
N ASP A 189 32.78 -1.75 5.68
CA ASP A 189 31.52 -1.82 6.41
C ASP A 189 31.34 -0.54 7.21
N GLN A 190 30.17 0.08 7.10
CA GLN A 190 29.89 1.32 7.82
C GLN A 190 28.49 1.32 8.40
N THR A 191 28.30 2.07 9.48
CA THR A 191 26.98 2.31 10.05
C THR A 191 26.75 3.82 10.14
N TYR A 192 25.73 4.28 9.42
CA TYR A 192 25.32 5.68 9.40
C TYR A 192 24.17 5.90 10.35
N THR A 193 24.30 6.86 11.26
CA THR A 193 23.16 7.39 12.01
C THR A 193 22.55 8.53 11.22
N MET A 194 21.31 8.35 10.78
CA MET A 194 20.54 9.33 10.04
C MET A 194 19.63 10.10 10.98
N LEU A 195 19.54 11.41 10.82
CA LEU A 195 18.67 12.32 11.57
C LEU A 195 17.74 13.06 10.62
N LEU A 196 16.43 13.07 10.93
CA LEU A 196 15.43 13.82 10.18
C LEU A 196 15.40 15.28 10.67
N GLN A 197 15.85 16.20 9.84
CA GLN A 197 15.81 17.63 10.11
C GLN A 197 14.78 18.32 9.19
N GLY A 198 13.61 18.64 9.74
CA GLY A 198 12.48 19.09 8.94
C GLY A 198 12.04 18.00 7.95
N PRO A 199 12.03 18.24 6.63
CA PRO A 199 11.66 17.23 5.64
C PRO A 199 12.84 16.40 5.11
N THR A 200 14.07 16.61 5.61
CA THR A 200 15.28 16.05 5.01
C THR A 200 16.06 15.20 5.99
N TRP A 201 16.43 14.00 5.55
CA TRP A 201 17.37 13.16 6.28
C TRP A 201 18.81 13.62 6.03
N THR A 202 19.59 13.73 7.10
CA THR A 202 21.02 14.08 7.11
C THR A 202 21.80 12.99 7.83
N VAL A 203 23.09 12.87 7.56
CA VAL A 203 23.99 11.98 8.31
C VAL A 203 24.45 12.69 9.58
N ASP A 204 24.13 12.13 10.74
CA ASP A 204 24.48 12.65 12.06
C ASP A 204 25.79 12.08 12.59
N ASP A 205 26.04 10.79 12.35
CA ASP A 205 27.24 10.09 12.80
C ASP A 205 27.62 8.97 11.82
N ILE A 206 28.92 8.64 11.76
CA ILE A 206 29.48 7.58 10.93
C ILE A 206 30.37 6.72 11.80
N GLN A 207 29.95 5.46 11.99
CA GLN A 207 30.77 4.46 12.64
C GLN A 207 31.49 3.63 11.58
N LEU A 208 32.79 3.79 11.48
CA LEU A 208 33.64 3.05 10.57
C LEU A 208 33.83 1.62 11.10
N GLY A 209 33.49 0.64 10.29
CA GLY A 209 33.75 -0.76 10.56
C GLY A 209 35.05 -1.25 9.95
N GLY A 210 35.07 -2.50 9.50
CA GLY A 210 36.23 -3.08 8.82
C GLY A 210 36.47 -2.44 7.47
N THR A 211 37.74 -2.12 7.18
CA THR A 211 38.15 -1.62 5.86
C THR A 211 39.25 -2.50 5.29
N HIS A 212 39.09 -2.90 4.03
CA HIS A 212 40.07 -3.65 3.27
C HIS A 212 40.44 -2.92 2.00
N ARG A 213 41.75 -2.70 1.77
CA ARG A 213 42.24 -2.08 0.53
C ARG A 213 43.02 -3.09 -0.30
N SER A 214 42.88 -3.05 -1.59
CA SER A 214 43.60 -3.82 -2.58
C SER A 214 43.95 -2.95 -3.79
N ASP A 215 45.05 -3.28 -4.46
CA ASP A 215 45.46 -2.59 -5.69
C ASP A 215 44.47 -2.91 -6.80
N CYS A 216 44.32 -1.94 -7.75
CA CYS A 216 43.53 -2.18 -8.96
C CYS A 216 44.11 -3.34 -9.79
N PRO A 217 43.28 -4.14 -10.46
CA PRO A 217 43.71 -5.11 -11.43
C PRO A 217 44.56 -4.45 -12.55
N PRO A 218 45.59 -5.13 -13.07
CA PRO A 218 46.37 -4.59 -14.18
C PRO A 218 45.45 -4.39 -15.39
N GLY A 219 45.48 -3.18 -15.96
CA GLY A 219 44.69 -2.83 -17.16
C GLY A 219 43.32 -2.16 -16.89
N THR A 220 43.00 -1.85 -15.62
CA THR A 220 41.85 -0.98 -15.27
C THR A 220 42.14 0.49 -15.58
#